data_b3bfd1247fd4af7a801825d12a4641d2
#
_entry.id   b3bfd1247fd4af7a801825d12a4641d2
#
_cell.length_a   1.000
_cell.length_b   1.000
_cell.length_c   1.000
_cell.angle_alpha   90.00
_cell.angle_beta   90.00
_cell.angle_gamma   90.00
#
_symmetry.space_group_name_H-M   'P 1'
#
loop_
_entity.id
_entity.type
_entity.pdbx_description
1 polymer ?
#
loop_
_entity_poly.entity_id
_entity_poly.type
_entity_poly.pdbx_seq_one_letter_code
_entity_poly.pdbx_strand_id
1 'polypeptide(L)'
;MKSKNIRELCNLIRTKNAGPFEVGLDLIFKNKDIYQKVKRSNQITKELIAELYCIPTNDIRVFYWFDEGSLLKIAIPRKPAGSPGENDLYGDQQHVPLLDINVEM
;
A
#
# COMPACT_ATOMS: atom_id res chain seq x y z
N MET A 1 15.46 -7.12 17.18
CA MET A 1 15.14 -6.47 15.92
C MET A 1 14.34 -5.21 16.15
N LYS A 2 14.64 -4.18 15.40
CA LYS A 2 13.91 -2.94 15.51
C LYS A 2 12.79 -2.89 14.49
N SER A 3 11.65 -2.38 14.91
CA SER A 3 10.53 -2.13 14.01
C SER A 3 10.66 -0.73 13.43
N LYS A 4 10.46 -0.59 12.12
CA LYS A 4 10.48 0.70 11.45
C LYS A 4 9.16 0.92 10.74
N ASN A 5 8.61 2.11 10.91
CA ASN A 5 7.38 2.46 10.23
C ASN A 5 7.62 2.66 8.74
N ILE A 6 6.61 2.36 7.94
CA ILE A 6 6.70 2.47 6.48
C ILE A 6 7.15 3.87 6.05
N ARG A 7 6.80 4.90 6.80
CA ARG A 7 7.19 6.28 6.47
C ARG A 7 8.70 6.49 6.56
N GLU A 8 9.39 5.70 7.38
CA GLU A 8 10.83 5.76 7.49
C GLU A 8 11.53 5.03 6.34
N LEU A 9 10.82 4.13 5.70
CA LEU A 9 11.37 3.26 4.67
C LEU A 9 11.10 3.76 3.26
N CYS A 10 10.10 4.62 3.10
CA CYS A 10 9.70 5.13 1.80
C CYS A 10 10.06 6.59 1.62
N ASN A 11 10.49 6.92 0.39
CA ASN A 11 10.67 8.31 -0.03
C ASN A 11 9.32 8.97 -0.24
N LEU A 12 8.38 8.21 -0.76
CA LEU A 12 7.11 8.73 -1.19
C LEU A 12 6.08 7.61 -1.20
N ILE A 13 4.89 7.92 -0.73
CA ILE A 13 3.74 7.04 -0.87
C ILE A 13 2.72 7.82 -1.68
N ARG A 14 2.41 7.31 -2.88
CA ARG A 14 1.53 8.00 -3.81
C ARG A 14 0.19 7.31 -3.92
N THR A 15 -0.84 8.12 -4.11
CA THR A 15 -2.17 7.66 -4.47
C THR A 15 -2.48 8.20 -5.86
N LYS A 16 -2.99 7.35 -6.74
CA LYS A 16 -3.40 7.81 -8.06
C LYS A 16 -4.62 7.05 -8.53
N ASN A 17 -5.40 7.68 -9.38
CA ASN A 17 -6.56 7.04 -9.96
C ASN A 17 -6.12 5.96 -10.94
N ALA A 18 -6.70 4.79 -10.79
CA ALA A 18 -6.44 3.66 -11.68
C ALA A 18 -7.73 3.26 -12.40
N GLY A 19 -8.52 4.26 -12.75
CA GLY A 19 -9.82 4.08 -13.37
C GLY A 19 -10.94 4.53 -12.45
N PRO A 20 -12.20 4.49 -12.91
CA PRO A 20 -13.31 5.03 -12.13
C PRO A 20 -13.60 4.25 -10.83
N PHE A 21 -13.18 2.99 -10.78
CA PHE A 21 -13.51 2.13 -9.65
C PHE A 21 -12.29 1.62 -8.91
N GLU A 22 -11.10 2.10 -9.23
CA GLU A 22 -9.87 1.64 -8.61
C GLU A 22 -8.97 2.79 -8.20
N VAL A 23 -8.19 2.54 -7.15
CA VAL A 23 -7.16 3.47 -6.68
C VAL A 23 -5.84 2.74 -6.71
N GLY A 24 -4.83 3.37 -7.29
CA GLY A 24 -3.47 2.86 -7.25
C GLY A 24 -2.72 3.44 -6.07
N LEU A 25 -1.95 2.58 -5.40
CA LEU A 25 -1.11 2.97 -4.28
C LEU A 25 0.32 2.55 -4.61
N ASP A 26 1.24 3.50 -4.57
CA ASP A 26 2.64 3.22 -4.83
C ASP A 26 3.46 3.51 -3.58
N LEU A 27 4.16 2.48 -3.09
CA LEU A 27 5.13 2.62 -2.01
C LEU A 27 6.51 2.69 -2.65
N ILE A 28 7.08 3.88 -2.70
CA ILE A 28 8.40 4.08 -3.32
C ILE A 28 9.44 4.11 -2.22
N PHE A 29 10.28 3.08 -2.15
CA PHE A 29 11.25 2.94 -1.08
C PHE A 29 12.45 3.86 -1.29
N LYS A 30 13.14 4.18 -0.20
CA LYS A 30 14.24 5.16 -0.23
C LYS A 30 15.41 4.71 -1.07
N ASN A 31 15.70 3.41 -1.06
CA ASN A 31 16.78 2.88 -1.88
C ASN A 31 16.54 1.40 -2.13
N LYS A 32 17.37 0.83 -2.96
CA LYS A 32 17.23 -0.56 -3.37
C LYS A 32 17.46 -1.54 -2.22
N ASP A 33 18.37 -1.22 -1.33
CA ASP A 33 18.64 -2.09 -0.18
C ASP A 33 17.43 -2.23 0.71
N ILE A 34 16.80 -1.12 1.05
CA ILE A 34 15.59 -1.12 1.88
C ILE A 34 14.48 -1.88 1.15
N TYR A 35 14.30 -1.60 -0.13
CA TYR A 35 13.30 -2.28 -0.95
C TYR A 35 13.49 -3.80 -0.89
N GLN A 36 14.70 -4.27 -1.10
CA GLN A 36 14.99 -5.70 -1.12
C GLN A 36 14.76 -6.34 0.25
N LYS A 37 15.15 -5.66 1.31
CA LYS A 37 14.95 -6.18 2.66
C LYS A 37 13.46 -6.31 2.99
N VAL A 38 12.68 -5.31 2.66
CA VAL A 38 11.24 -5.34 2.91
C VAL A 38 10.58 -6.44 2.07
N LYS A 39 10.95 -6.54 0.81
CA LYS A 39 10.40 -7.56 -0.07
C LYS A 39 10.69 -8.96 0.46
N ARG A 40 11.93 -9.21 0.87
CA ARG A 40 12.35 -10.53 1.36
C ARG A 40 11.77 -10.87 2.71
N SER A 41 11.40 -9.87 3.50
CA SER A 41 10.87 -10.09 4.83
C SER A 41 9.49 -10.76 4.82
N ASN A 42 8.77 -10.65 3.70
CA ASN A 42 7.42 -11.17 3.55
C ASN A 42 6.42 -10.61 4.57
N GLN A 43 6.72 -9.43 5.11
CA GLN A 43 5.83 -8.81 6.10
C GLN A 43 4.72 -8.01 5.46
N ILE A 44 4.95 -7.46 4.26
CA ILE A 44 3.91 -6.75 3.53
C ILE A 44 3.32 -7.70 2.50
N THR A 45 2.07 -8.08 2.70
CA THR A 45 1.38 -9.07 1.88
C THR A 45 0.03 -8.54 1.42
N LYS A 46 -0.57 -9.22 0.44
CA LYS A 46 -1.93 -8.90 0.03
C LYS A 46 -2.89 -8.98 1.21
N GLU A 47 -2.71 -10.00 2.05
CA GLU A 47 -3.57 -10.21 3.21
C GLU A 47 -3.48 -9.04 4.17
N LEU A 48 -2.29 -8.51 4.40
CA LEU A 48 -2.11 -7.36 5.25
C LEU A 48 -2.83 -6.13 4.67
N ILE A 49 -2.66 -5.89 3.38
CA ILE A 49 -3.30 -4.75 2.72
C ILE A 49 -4.82 -4.90 2.77
N ALA A 50 -5.33 -6.11 2.52
CA ALA A 50 -6.76 -6.37 2.58
C ALA A 50 -7.32 -6.08 3.98
N GLU A 51 -6.58 -6.47 5.00
CA GLU A 51 -6.98 -6.22 6.38
C GLU A 51 -7.00 -4.73 6.69
N LEU A 52 -5.95 -4.00 6.28
CA LEU A 52 -5.87 -2.57 6.54
C LEU A 52 -6.99 -1.79 5.86
N TYR A 53 -7.43 -2.24 4.70
CA TYR A 53 -8.46 -1.55 3.94
C TYR A 53 -9.85 -2.15 4.12
N CYS A 54 -9.96 -3.20 4.95
CA CYS A 54 -11.23 -3.87 5.25
C CYS A 54 -11.92 -4.37 3.99
N ILE A 55 -11.16 -5.02 3.12
CA ILE A 55 -11.66 -5.59 1.87
C ILE A 55 -11.22 -7.04 1.74
N PRO A 56 -11.93 -7.85 0.93
CA PRO A 56 -11.46 -9.21 0.65
C PRO A 56 -10.12 -9.19 -0.10
N THR A 57 -9.27 -10.14 0.18
CA THR A 57 -7.97 -10.25 -0.48
C THR A 57 -8.12 -10.31 -2.00
N ASN A 58 -9.16 -10.98 -2.48
CA ASN A 58 -9.41 -11.12 -3.91
C ASN A 58 -9.74 -9.79 -4.60
N ASP A 59 -10.11 -8.77 -3.84
CA ASP A 59 -10.40 -7.45 -4.41
C ASP A 59 -9.14 -6.65 -4.71
N ILE A 60 -7.99 -7.11 -4.23
CA ILE A 60 -6.72 -6.46 -4.55
C ILE A 60 -6.32 -6.93 -5.95
N ARG A 61 -6.47 -6.04 -6.93
CA ARG A 61 -6.25 -6.38 -8.33
C ARG A 61 -4.80 -6.40 -8.74
N VAL A 62 -3.98 -5.57 -8.09
CA VAL A 62 -2.55 -5.49 -8.37
C VAL A 62 -1.81 -5.50 -7.04
N PHE A 63 -0.81 -6.35 -6.97
CA PHE A 63 0.13 -6.38 -5.86
C PHE A 63 1.46 -6.82 -6.46
N TYR A 64 2.27 -5.83 -6.85
CA TYR A 64 3.44 -6.10 -7.67
C TYR A 64 4.67 -5.37 -7.15
N TRP A 65 5.72 -6.14 -6.88
CA TRP A 65 7.01 -5.60 -6.51
C TRP A 65 7.78 -5.24 -7.78
N PHE A 66 7.98 -3.94 -7.99
CA PHE A 66 8.64 -3.43 -9.18
C PHE A 66 10.11 -3.17 -8.88
N ASP A 67 10.96 -4.12 -9.24
CA ASP A 67 12.39 -4.08 -8.88
C ASP A 67 13.13 -2.89 -9.48
N GLU A 68 12.83 -2.55 -10.71
CA GLU A 68 13.52 -1.48 -11.39
C GLU A 68 13.30 -0.11 -10.76
N GLY A 69 12.13 0.08 -10.17
CA GLY A 69 11.78 1.33 -9.53
C GLY A 69 11.88 1.30 -8.02
N SER A 70 12.24 0.15 -7.44
CA SER A 70 12.27 -0.04 -5.98
C SER A 70 10.95 0.37 -5.33
N LEU A 71 9.84 -0.08 -5.90
CA LEU A 71 8.53 0.27 -5.41
C LEU A 71 7.58 -0.92 -5.41
N LEU A 72 6.56 -0.82 -4.58
CA LEU A 72 5.46 -1.79 -4.56
C LEU A 72 4.22 -1.10 -5.11
N LYS A 73 3.62 -1.71 -6.12
CA LYS A 73 2.38 -1.21 -6.74
C LYS A 73 1.20 -2.01 -6.24
N ILE A 74 0.16 -1.31 -5.80
CA ILE A 74 -1.05 -1.92 -5.29
C ILE A 74 -2.24 -1.23 -5.95
N ALA A 75 -3.25 -2.00 -6.31
CA ALA A 75 -4.51 -1.44 -6.78
C ALA A 75 -5.66 -2.04 -5.98
N ILE A 76 -6.48 -1.18 -5.41
CA ILE A 76 -7.63 -1.57 -4.60
C ILE A 76 -8.88 -0.95 -5.18
N PRO A 77 -10.07 -1.52 -4.88
CA PRO A 77 -11.31 -0.92 -5.36
C PRO A 77 -11.59 0.39 -4.64
N ARG A 78 -12.15 1.34 -5.37
CA ARG A 78 -12.63 2.58 -4.80
C ARG A 78 -14.09 2.38 -4.41
N LYS A 79 -14.42 2.68 -3.17
CA LYS A 79 -15.81 2.57 -2.73
C LYS A 79 -16.61 3.74 -3.28
N PRO A 80 -17.82 3.49 -3.80
CA PRO A 80 -18.69 4.58 -4.26
C PRO A 80 -19.06 5.50 -3.10
N ALA A 81 -19.30 6.76 -3.41
CA ALA A 81 -19.73 7.72 -2.41
C ALA A 81 -21.02 7.26 -1.75
N GLY A 82 -21.11 7.38 -0.44
CA GLY A 82 -22.29 6.98 0.31
C GLY A 82 -22.38 5.49 0.60
N SER A 83 -21.40 4.69 0.20
CA SER A 83 -21.42 3.25 0.48
C SER A 83 -21.27 2.99 1.97
N PRO A 84 -21.90 1.90 2.47
CA PRO A 84 -21.62 1.47 3.83
C PRO A 84 -20.13 1.22 3.99
N GLY A 85 -19.56 1.73 5.08
CA GLY A 85 -18.14 1.60 5.32
C GLY A 85 -17.30 2.61 4.58
N GLU A 86 -17.91 3.48 3.79
CA GLU A 86 -17.17 4.60 3.25
C GLU A 86 -16.77 5.52 4.39
N ASN A 87 -15.54 5.98 4.32
CA ASN A 87 -15.06 6.97 5.27
C ASN A 87 -14.49 8.14 4.50
N ASP A 88 -13.80 9.01 5.18
CA ASP A 88 -13.31 10.25 4.57
C ASP A 88 -12.00 10.07 3.79
N LEU A 89 -11.63 8.83 3.47
CA LEU A 89 -10.40 8.55 2.74
C LEU A 89 -10.61 8.66 1.24
N TYR A 90 -10.61 9.87 0.76
CA TYR A 90 -10.71 10.16 -0.67
C TYR A 90 -9.41 10.72 -1.20
N GLY A 91 -9.19 10.50 -2.47
CA GLY A 91 -8.08 11.11 -3.18
C GLY A 91 -6.77 10.93 -2.45
N ASP A 92 -6.18 12.02 -2.04
CA ASP A 92 -4.85 12.01 -1.44
C ASP A 92 -4.77 11.25 -0.12
N GLN A 93 -5.89 11.01 0.53
CA GLN A 93 -5.91 10.36 1.83
C GLN A 93 -6.10 8.85 1.75
N GLN A 94 -6.23 8.30 0.55
CA GLN A 94 -6.40 6.85 0.39
C GLN A 94 -5.19 6.05 0.90
N HIS A 95 -4.03 6.68 0.99
CA HIS A 95 -2.83 6.00 1.48
C HIS A 95 -2.74 5.91 3.00
N VAL A 96 -3.62 6.60 3.73
CA VAL A 96 -3.51 6.71 5.18
C VAL A 96 -3.44 5.34 5.89
N PRO A 97 -4.25 4.33 5.54
CA PRO A 97 -4.12 3.03 6.18
C PRO A 97 -2.73 2.41 6.06
N LEU A 98 -2.00 2.72 4.99
CA LEU A 98 -0.64 2.19 4.80
C LEU A 98 0.33 2.73 5.84
N LEU A 99 0.04 3.88 6.42
CA LEU A 99 0.93 4.51 7.39
C LEU A 99 1.03 3.73 8.71
N ASP A 100 0.13 2.76 8.91
CA ASP A 100 0.18 1.90 10.09
C ASP A 100 1.11 0.70 9.91
N ILE A 101 1.69 0.52 8.74
CA ILE A 101 2.58 -0.61 8.49
C ILE A 101 3.92 -0.40 9.19
N ASN A 102 4.31 -1.39 9.99
CA ASN A 102 5.62 -1.44 10.61
C ASN A 102 6.32 -2.71 10.15
N VAL A 103 7.59 -2.58 9.81
CA VAL A 103 8.38 -3.70 9.31
C VAL A 103 9.55 -3.93 10.26
N GLU A 104 9.72 -5.16 10.68
CA GLU A 104 10.85 -5.53 11.52
C GLU A 104 12.08 -5.76 10.61
N MET A 105 13.16 -5.10 10.97
CA MET A 105 14.38 -5.14 10.17
C MET A 105 15.61 -5.40 11.01
#